data_6add8733ab22bf214dd57455d4c9b2bc
#
_entry.id   6add8733ab22bf214dd57455d4c9b2bc
#
_cell.length_a   1.000
_cell.length_b   1.000
_cell.length_c   1.000
_cell.angle_alpha   90.00
_cell.angle_beta   90.00
_cell.angle_gamma   90.00
#
_symmetry.space_group_name_H-M   'P 1'
#
loop_
_entity.id
_entity.type
_entity.pdbx_description
1 polymer ?
#
loop_
_entity_poly.entity_id
_entity_poly.type
_entity_poly.pdbx_seq_one_letter_code
_entity_poly.pdbx_strand_id
1 'polypeptide(L)'
;ELTEGLIEDDKVLLQQLISTISNWKNDLKTPSQAAASAIGERDRIFAHCYGLYDAHLKACNVLDFDDLILLPTLLLQRNEEVRERWQNKIRYLLVDEYQDTNTSQYELVKLLVGQRARFTVVGDDDQSIYSWRGARPQNLVLLSQDFPALQVIKLEQNYRSSGRILKAANILLAHNPHVFERRLFSA
;
A
#
# COMPACT_ATOMS: atom_id res chain seq x y z
N GLU A 1 1.79 -12.66 -39.25
CA GLU A 1 1.44 -11.25 -38.87
C GLU A 1 0.07 -11.16 -38.17
N LEU A 2 -1.02 -11.80 -38.65
CA LEU A 2 -2.35 -11.77 -37.97
C LEU A 2 -2.37 -12.57 -36.65
N THR A 3 -1.61 -13.65 -36.58
CA THR A 3 -1.51 -14.47 -35.35
C THR A 3 -0.57 -13.87 -34.28
N GLU A 4 0.45 -13.12 -34.69
CA GLU A 4 1.35 -12.41 -33.77
C GLU A 4 0.63 -11.25 -33.03
N GLY A 5 -0.23 -10.49 -33.71
CA GLY A 5 -1.04 -9.44 -33.08
C GLY A 5 -2.04 -9.98 -32.04
N LEU A 6 -2.70 -11.09 -32.31
CA LEU A 6 -3.62 -11.73 -31.38
C LEU A 6 -2.92 -12.22 -30.09
N ILE A 7 -1.70 -12.76 -30.20
CA ILE A 7 -0.90 -13.23 -29.07
C ILE A 7 -0.41 -12.04 -28.21
N GLU A 8 -0.13 -10.90 -28.83
CA GLU A 8 0.30 -9.69 -28.13
C GLU A 8 -0.85 -9.02 -27.37
N ASP A 9 -2.04 -8.97 -27.97
CA ASP A 9 -3.27 -8.50 -27.31
C ASP A 9 -3.65 -9.37 -26.12
N ASP A 10 -3.50 -10.68 -26.21
CA ASP A 10 -3.76 -11.62 -25.11
C ASP A 10 -2.78 -11.43 -23.95
N LYS A 11 -1.51 -11.15 -24.21
CA LYS A 11 -0.51 -10.85 -23.17
C LYS A 11 -0.83 -9.54 -22.45
N VAL A 12 -1.21 -8.50 -23.18
CA VAL A 12 -1.61 -7.22 -22.60
C VAL A 12 -2.83 -7.38 -21.73
N LEU A 13 -3.84 -8.13 -22.19
CA LEU A 13 -5.05 -8.41 -21.44
C LEU A 13 -4.75 -9.20 -20.15
N LEU A 14 -3.88 -10.20 -20.22
CA LEU A 14 -3.45 -10.97 -19.06
C LEU A 14 -2.72 -10.11 -18.03
N GLN A 15 -1.82 -9.25 -18.47
CA GLN A 15 -1.14 -8.30 -17.57
C GLN A 15 -2.11 -7.35 -16.89
N GLN A 16 -3.11 -6.85 -17.61
CA GLN A 16 -4.15 -6.00 -17.06
C GLN A 16 -5.02 -6.75 -16.04
N LEU A 17 -5.36 -8.00 -16.30
CA LEU A 17 -6.09 -8.86 -15.37
C LEU A 17 -5.31 -9.06 -14.07
N ILE A 18 -4.01 -9.44 -14.18
CA ILE A 18 -3.13 -9.65 -13.02
C ILE A 18 -3.02 -8.36 -12.20
N SER A 19 -2.76 -7.22 -12.86
CA SER A 19 -2.66 -5.92 -12.18
C SER A 19 -3.98 -5.52 -11.50
N THR A 20 -5.12 -5.82 -12.13
CA THR A 20 -6.44 -5.52 -11.56
C THR A 20 -6.72 -6.36 -10.33
N ILE A 21 -6.41 -7.66 -10.37
CA ILE A 21 -6.55 -8.56 -9.21
C ILE A 21 -5.65 -8.08 -8.06
N SER A 22 -4.39 -7.76 -8.34
CA SER A 22 -3.46 -7.21 -7.36
C SER A 22 -3.99 -5.91 -6.73
N ASN A 23 -4.49 -4.97 -7.54
CA ASN A 23 -5.10 -3.74 -7.04
C ASN A 23 -6.31 -4.00 -6.15
N TRP A 24 -7.18 -4.94 -6.51
CA TRP A 24 -8.30 -5.31 -5.64
C TRP A 24 -7.85 -5.90 -4.32
N LYS A 25 -6.84 -6.77 -4.32
CA LYS A 25 -6.25 -7.32 -3.09
C LYS A 25 -5.63 -6.21 -2.22
N ASN A 26 -4.90 -5.29 -2.85
CA ASN A 26 -4.30 -4.13 -2.19
C ASN A 26 -5.34 -3.15 -1.63
N ASP A 27 -6.55 -3.11 -2.20
CA ASP A 27 -7.70 -2.36 -1.70
C ASP A 27 -8.61 -3.19 -0.75
N LEU A 28 -8.13 -4.32 -0.24
CA LEU A 28 -8.85 -5.24 0.66
C LEU A 28 -10.15 -5.81 0.07
N LYS A 29 -10.27 -5.86 -1.25
CA LYS A 29 -11.43 -6.43 -1.91
C LYS A 29 -11.28 -7.93 -2.10
N THR A 30 -12.20 -8.69 -1.54
CA THR A 30 -12.35 -10.11 -1.83
C THR A 30 -12.98 -10.31 -3.22
N PRO A 31 -12.90 -11.52 -3.83
CA PRO A 31 -13.55 -11.80 -5.12
C PRO A 31 -15.03 -11.42 -5.16
N SER A 32 -15.77 -11.70 -4.08
CA SER A 32 -17.19 -11.34 -3.98
C SER A 32 -17.44 -9.83 -3.94
N GLN A 33 -16.56 -9.07 -3.26
CA GLN A 33 -16.63 -7.62 -3.22
C GLN A 33 -16.24 -7.00 -4.56
N ALA A 34 -15.23 -7.55 -5.25
CA ALA A 34 -14.87 -7.14 -6.59
C ALA A 34 -16.03 -7.34 -7.56
N ALA A 35 -16.70 -8.50 -7.51
CA ALA A 35 -17.87 -8.78 -8.33
C ALA A 35 -19.04 -7.85 -8.04
N ALA A 36 -19.30 -7.53 -6.76
CA ALA A 36 -20.37 -6.62 -6.36
C ALA A 36 -20.10 -5.15 -6.78
N SER A 37 -18.84 -4.74 -6.90
CA SER A 37 -18.44 -3.38 -7.31
C SER A 37 -18.11 -3.26 -8.80
N ALA A 38 -18.24 -4.32 -9.59
CA ALA A 38 -17.89 -4.34 -11.01
C ALA A 38 -18.80 -3.44 -11.84
N ILE A 39 -18.20 -2.51 -12.60
CA ILE A 39 -18.90 -1.61 -13.52
C ILE A 39 -18.53 -2.02 -14.95
N GLY A 40 -19.53 -2.45 -15.71
CA GLY A 40 -19.33 -2.87 -17.09
C GLY A 40 -18.94 -4.35 -17.25
N GLU A 41 -18.90 -4.79 -18.50
CA GLU A 41 -18.68 -6.20 -18.84
C GLU A 41 -17.26 -6.67 -18.51
N ARG A 42 -16.28 -5.85 -18.81
CA ARG A 42 -14.86 -6.15 -18.57
C ARG A 42 -14.57 -6.38 -17.08
N ASP A 43 -15.08 -5.52 -16.20
CA ASP A 43 -14.86 -5.66 -14.76
C ASP A 43 -15.53 -6.92 -14.23
N ARG A 44 -16.69 -7.30 -14.77
CA ARG A 44 -17.39 -8.55 -14.41
C ARG A 44 -16.55 -9.77 -14.80
N ILE A 45 -15.97 -9.77 -16.00
CA ILE A 45 -15.09 -10.84 -16.47
C ILE A 45 -13.87 -10.94 -15.55
N PHE A 46 -13.21 -9.81 -15.24
CA PHE A 46 -12.04 -9.78 -14.38
C PHE A 46 -12.35 -10.22 -12.95
N ALA A 47 -13.51 -9.82 -12.40
CA ALA A 47 -13.96 -10.27 -11.08
C ALA A 47 -14.28 -11.77 -11.05
N HIS A 48 -14.83 -12.31 -12.14
CA HIS A 48 -15.03 -13.76 -12.30
C HIS A 48 -13.67 -14.49 -12.32
N CYS A 49 -12.72 -14.02 -13.13
CA CYS A 49 -11.37 -14.57 -13.17
C CYS A 49 -10.66 -14.48 -11.81
N TYR A 50 -10.86 -13.39 -11.05
CA TYR A 50 -10.34 -13.30 -9.69
C TYR A 50 -10.92 -14.40 -8.78
N GLY A 51 -12.22 -14.69 -8.88
CA GLY A 51 -12.85 -15.79 -8.15
C GLY A 51 -12.25 -17.15 -8.48
N LEU A 52 -12.00 -17.43 -9.76
CA LEU A 52 -11.35 -18.65 -10.22
C LEU A 52 -9.88 -18.73 -9.76
N TYR A 53 -9.16 -17.65 -9.82
CA TYR A 53 -7.77 -17.56 -9.35
C TYR A 53 -7.66 -17.83 -7.85
N ASP A 54 -8.49 -17.18 -7.04
CA ASP A 54 -8.55 -17.40 -5.58
C ASP A 54 -8.91 -18.84 -5.23
N ALA A 55 -9.88 -19.43 -5.93
CA ALA A 55 -10.25 -20.83 -5.75
C ALA A 55 -9.10 -21.78 -6.11
N HIS A 56 -8.33 -21.47 -7.17
CA HIS A 56 -7.18 -22.26 -7.59
C HIS A 56 -6.04 -22.19 -6.57
N LEU A 57 -5.70 -21.00 -6.06
CA LEU A 57 -4.71 -20.84 -4.99
C LEU A 57 -5.09 -21.68 -3.76
N LYS A 58 -6.35 -21.64 -3.35
CA LYS A 58 -6.88 -22.44 -2.23
C LYS A 58 -6.78 -23.93 -2.49
N ALA A 59 -7.14 -24.38 -3.69
CA ALA A 59 -7.07 -25.80 -4.07
C ALA A 59 -5.62 -26.34 -4.06
N CYS A 60 -4.67 -25.48 -4.45
CA CYS A 60 -3.23 -25.79 -4.40
C CYS A 60 -2.61 -25.59 -3.01
N ASN A 61 -3.35 -25.05 -2.03
CA ASN A 61 -2.88 -24.66 -0.71
C ASN A 61 -1.66 -23.72 -0.77
N VAL A 62 -1.72 -22.72 -1.66
CA VAL A 62 -0.67 -21.72 -1.85
C VAL A 62 -1.25 -20.31 -1.73
N LEU A 63 -0.36 -19.34 -1.52
CA LEU A 63 -0.67 -17.92 -1.44
C LEU A 63 0.19 -17.17 -2.45
N ASP A 64 -0.32 -16.08 -2.99
CA ASP A 64 0.51 -15.10 -3.69
C ASP A 64 1.03 -14.01 -2.73
N PHE A 65 1.85 -13.09 -3.25
CA PHE A 65 2.45 -12.04 -2.41
C PHE A 65 1.41 -11.06 -1.84
N ASP A 66 0.34 -10.77 -2.58
CA ASP A 66 -0.71 -9.86 -2.12
C ASP A 66 -1.51 -10.52 -0.98
N ASP A 67 -1.69 -11.83 -1.01
CA ASP A 67 -2.36 -12.59 0.05
C ASP A 67 -1.62 -12.53 1.38
N LEU A 68 -0.30 -12.37 1.37
CA LEU A 68 0.51 -12.25 2.59
C LEU A 68 0.15 -11.00 3.42
N ILE A 69 -0.47 -10.01 2.81
CA ILE A 69 -0.98 -8.81 3.47
C ILE A 69 -2.51 -8.86 3.60
N LEU A 70 -3.21 -9.20 2.53
CA LEU A 70 -4.67 -9.24 2.49
C LEU A 70 -5.25 -10.18 3.56
N LEU A 71 -4.82 -11.43 3.59
CA LEU A 71 -5.42 -12.44 4.46
C LEU A 71 -5.18 -12.18 5.94
N PRO A 72 -3.96 -11.81 6.41
CA PRO A 72 -3.76 -11.38 7.79
C PRO A 72 -4.61 -10.17 8.17
N THR A 73 -4.73 -9.18 7.26
CA THR A 73 -5.54 -7.99 7.52
C THR A 73 -7.02 -8.37 7.70
N LEU A 74 -7.58 -9.17 6.81
CA LEU A 74 -8.96 -9.65 6.93
C LEU A 74 -9.18 -10.53 8.17
N LEU A 75 -8.19 -11.36 8.53
CA LEU A 75 -8.24 -12.16 9.76
C LEU A 75 -8.31 -11.27 10.99
N LEU A 76 -7.43 -10.28 11.10
CA LEU A 76 -7.40 -9.35 12.24
C LEU A 76 -8.64 -8.47 12.31
N GLN A 77 -9.26 -8.13 11.16
CA GLN A 77 -10.52 -7.40 11.14
C GLN A 77 -11.68 -8.24 11.71
N ARG A 78 -11.73 -9.52 11.37
CA ARG A 78 -12.86 -10.41 11.66
C ARG A 78 -12.73 -11.15 12.99
N ASN A 79 -11.52 -11.32 13.50
CA ASN A 79 -11.26 -12.10 14.70
C ASN A 79 -10.56 -11.25 15.77
N GLU A 80 -11.36 -10.83 16.76
CA GLU A 80 -10.90 -9.98 17.84
C GLU A 80 -9.85 -10.66 18.74
N GLU A 81 -10.04 -11.93 19.06
CA GLU A 81 -9.10 -12.69 19.89
C GLU A 81 -7.72 -12.76 19.24
N VAL A 82 -7.65 -13.07 17.93
CA VAL A 82 -6.39 -13.09 17.18
C VAL A 82 -5.77 -11.71 17.12
N ARG A 83 -6.58 -10.66 16.90
CA ARG A 83 -6.12 -9.27 16.87
C ARG A 83 -5.52 -8.86 18.21
N GLU A 84 -6.21 -9.10 19.32
CA GLU A 84 -5.72 -8.78 20.66
C GLU A 84 -4.45 -9.54 21.02
N ARG A 85 -4.39 -10.82 20.64
CA ARG A 85 -3.18 -11.63 20.81
C ARG A 85 -1.97 -10.99 20.12
N TRP A 86 -2.11 -10.55 18.88
CA TRP A 86 -1.03 -9.91 18.15
C TRP A 86 -0.69 -8.52 18.71
N GLN A 87 -1.69 -7.70 19.06
CA GLN A 87 -1.49 -6.42 19.73
C GLN A 87 -0.74 -6.57 21.08
N ASN A 88 -1.01 -7.63 21.82
CA ASN A 88 -0.31 -7.91 23.06
C ASN A 88 1.13 -8.40 22.85
N LYS A 89 1.39 -9.08 21.75
CA LYS A 89 2.73 -9.56 21.39
C LYS A 89 3.63 -8.43 20.88
N ILE A 90 3.06 -7.50 20.11
CA ILE A 90 3.78 -6.36 19.54
C ILE A 90 3.83 -5.25 20.57
N ARG A 91 5.00 -5.01 21.16
CA ARG A 91 5.17 -3.95 22.17
C ARG A 91 5.35 -2.58 21.55
N TYR A 92 6.01 -2.51 20.41
CA TYR A 92 6.27 -1.31 19.64
C TYR A 92 6.44 -1.67 18.16
N LEU A 93 5.84 -0.91 17.26
CA LEU A 93 5.91 -1.14 15.81
C LEU A 93 6.76 -0.04 15.17
N LEU A 94 7.72 -0.43 14.35
CA LEU A 94 8.49 0.47 13.51
C LEU A 94 8.19 0.17 12.05
N VAL A 95 7.84 1.19 11.27
CA VAL A 95 7.57 1.07 9.85
C VAL A 95 8.40 2.10 9.10
N ASP A 96 9.20 1.63 8.15
CA ASP A 96 10.00 2.46 7.28
C ASP A 96 9.34 2.62 5.90
N GLU A 97 9.76 3.63 5.14
CA GLU A 97 9.28 3.93 3.78
C GLU A 97 7.74 4.01 3.70
N TYR A 98 7.14 4.67 4.68
CA TYR A 98 5.68 4.65 4.88
C TYR A 98 4.89 5.25 3.71
N GLN A 99 5.49 6.16 2.92
CA GLN A 99 4.90 6.75 1.71
C GLN A 99 4.59 5.70 0.64
N ASP A 100 5.26 4.54 0.68
CA ASP A 100 5.08 3.48 -0.30
C ASP A 100 4.02 2.44 0.13
N THR A 101 3.35 2.66 1.26
CA THR A 101 2.29 1.77 1.73
C THR A 101 1.01 1.92 0.90
N ASN A 102 0.35 0.80 0.64
CA ASN A 102 -0.98 0.74 0.04
C ASN A 102 -2.09 0.67 1.12
N THR A 103 -3.34 0.59 0.72
CA THR A 103 -4.49 0.56 1.63
C THR A 103 -4.45 -0.65 2.57
N SER A 104 -4.13 -1.85 2.07
CA SER A 104 -4.11 -3.06 2.88
C SER A 104 -3.00 -3.04 3.93
N GLN A 105 -1.83 -2.53 3.58
CA GLN A 105 -0.70 -2.35 4.50
C GLN A 105 -1.02 -1.30 5.57
N TYR A 106 -1.65 -0.18 5.18
CA TYR A 106 -2.12 0.83 6.13
C TYR A 106 -3.08 0.25 7.17
N GLU A 107 -4.10 -0.49 6.72
CA GLU A 107 -5.07 -1.13 7.61
C GLU A 107 -4.41 -2.19 8.50
N LEU A 108 -3.48 -2.98 7.97
CA LEU A 108 -2.73 -3.95 8.77
C LEU A 108 -1.96 -3.27 9.91
N VAL A 109 -1.27 -2.16 9.62
CA VAL A 109 -0.57 -1.37 10.65
C VAL A 109 -1.53 -0.89 11.72
N LYS A 110 -2.68 -0.33 11.36
CA LYS A 110 -3.71 0.12 12.32
C LYS A 110 -4.20 -1.01 13.22
N LEU A 111 -4.49 -2.17 12.64
CA LEU A 111 -4.96 -3.34 13.38
C LEU A 111 -3.91 -3.88 14.36
N LEU A 112 -2.64 -3.86 13.97
CA LEU A 112 -1.54 -4.32 14.83
C LEU A 112 -1.21 -3.34 15.95
N VAL A 113 -1.27 -2.04 15.67
CA VAL A 113 -0.99 -0.97 16.64
C VAL A 113 -2.11 -0.87 17.67
N GLY A 114 -3.37 -0.94 17.23
CA GLY A 114 -4.55 -0.85 18.08
C GLY A 114 -4.62 0.46 18.88
N GLN A 115 -5.38 0.44 19.96
CA GLN A 115 -5.60 1.62 20.82
C GLN A 115 -4.36 2.06 21.61
N ARG A 116 -3.36 1.18 21.78
CA ARG A 116 -2.12 1.52 22.50
C ARG A 116 -1.27 2.54 21.74
N ALA A 117 -1.43 2.62 20.42
CA ALA A 117 -0.76 3.56 19.52
C ALA A 117 0.77 3.67 19.74
N ARG A 118 1.43 2.53 20.04
CA ARG A 118 2.88 2.49 20.25
C ARG A 118 3.59 2.13 18.97
N PHE A 119 3.85 3.14 18.16
CA PHE A 119 4.51 2.95 16.86
C PHE A 119 5.30 4.19 16.46
N THR A 120 6.21 4.01 15.54
CA THR A 120 6.86 5.07 14.77
C THR A 120 6.84 4.68 13.31
N VAL A 121 6.48 5.60 12.46
CA VAL A 121 6.61 5.47 11.02
C VAL A 121 7.63 6.50 10.52
N VAL A 122 8.42 6.11 9.54
CA VAL A 122 9.35 6.98 8.85
C VAL A 122 8.96 7.00 7.38
N GLY A 123 8.94 8.18 6.79
CA GLY A 123 8.56 8.33 5.39
C GLY A 123 8.89 9.69 4.84
N ASP A 124 8.86 9.79 3.54
CA ASP A 124 9.18 10.96 2.76
C ASP A 124 8.25 11.01 1.54
N ASP A 125 7.23 11.87 1.58
CA ASP A 125 6.22 12.00 0.53
C ASP A 125 6.80 12.35 -0.85
N ASP A 126 7.92 13.08 -0.90
CA ASP A 126 8.63 13.37 -2.16
C ASP A 126 9.37 12.15 -2.75
N GLN A 127 9.53 11.07 -1.98
CA GLN A 127 10.13 9.81 -2.45
C GLN A 127 9.09 8.77 -2.88
N SER A 128 7.80 9.10 -2.87
CA SER A 128 6.74 8.17 -3.29
C SER A 128 6.75 7.97 -4.81
N ILE A 129 7.34 6.87 -5.26
CA ILE A 129 7.48 6.51 -6.68
C ILE A 129 6.76 5.20 -7.04
N TYR A 130 6.04 4.57 -6.10
CA TYR A 130 5.37 3.29 -6.26
C TYR A 130 3.84 3.39 -6.38
N SER A 131 3.30 4.54 -6.84
CA SER A 131 1.86 4.70 -7.07
C SER A 131 1.29 3.67 -8.04
N TRP A 132 2.08 3.23 -9.03
CA TRP A 132 1.74 2.17 -9.97
C TRP A 132 1.61 0.77 -9.32
N ARG A 133 2.13 0.60 -8.10
CA ARG A 133 1.92 -0.58 -7.23
C ARG A 133 0.84 -0.35 -6.17
N GLY A 134 0.07 0.72 -6.27
CA GLY A 134 -0.98 1.05 -5.32
C GLY A 134 -0.50 1.80 -4.07
N ALA A 135 0.75 2.29 -4.04
CA ALA A 135 1.23 3.14 -2.95
C ALA A 135 0.40 4.42 -2.87
N ARG A 136 0.11 4.84 -1.64
CA ARG A 136 -0.72 6.01 -1.34
C ARG A 136 -0.02 6.93 -0.33
N PRO A 137 0.71 7.96 -0.81
CA PRO A 137 1.34 8.94 0.10
C PRO A 137 0.32 9.60 1.04
N GLN A 138 -0.96 9.64 0.66
CA GLN A 138 -2.07 10.11 1.50
C GLN A 138 -2.20 9.33 2.82
N ASN A 139 -1.65 8.11 2.92
CA ASN A 139 -1.60 7.34 4.16
C ASN A 139 -0.86 8.10 5.27
N LEU A 140 0.11 8.98 4.93
CA LEU A 140 0.78 9.87 5.89
C LEU A 140 -0.18 10.91 6.48
N VAL A 141 -1.11 11.43 5.66
CA VAL A 141 -2.15 12.36 6.13
C VAL A 141 -3.16 11.65 7.03
N LEU A 142 -3.59 10.45 6.62
CA LEU A 142 -4.57 9.66 7.35
C LEU A 142 -4.08 9.29 8.75
N LEU A 143 -2.77 9.12 8.95
CA LEU A 143 -2.20 8.86 10.28
C LEU A 143 -2.54 9.94 11.30
N SER A 144 -2.47 11.22 10.92
CA SER A 144 -2.79 12.32 11.82
C SER A 144 -4.29 12.41 12.15
N GLN A 145 -5.14 11.87 11.27
CA GLN A 145 -6.59 11.78 11.49
C GLN A 145 -6.94 10.60 12.40
N ASP A 146 -6.35 9.44 12.13
CA ASP A 146 -6.61 8.21 12.89
C ASP A 146 -5.92 8.20 14.26
N PHE A 147 -4.83 8.94 14.42
CA PHE A 147 -4.04 9.05 15.65
C PHE A 147 -3.84 10.52 16.05
N PRO A 148 -4.83 11.17 16.68
CA PRO A 148 -4.76 12.61 17.00
C PRO A 148 -3.61 13.01 17.94
N ALA A 149 -3.06 12.06 18.69
CA ALA A 149 -1.88 12.27 19.56
C ALA A 149 -0.54 12.06 18.84
N LEU A 150 -0.55 11.84 17.51
CA LEU A 150 0.65 11.63 16.71
C LEU A 150 1.56 12.85 16.78
N GLN A 151 2.84 12.61 17.05
CA GLN A 151 3.87 13.64 17.00
C GLN A 151 4.63 13.55 15.69
N VAL A 152 4.67 14.64 14.95
CA VAL A 152 5.42 14.73 13.69
C VAL A 152 6.79 15.35 13.98
N ILE A 153 7.85 14.60 13.69
CA ILE A 153 9.24 15.04 13.83
C ILE A 153 9.84 15.17 12.44
N LYS A 154 10.33 16.37 12.09
CA LYS A 154 10.96 16.64 10.80
C LYS A 154 12.47 16.42 10.91
N LEU A 155 13.00 15.51 10.09
CA LEU A 155 14.43 15.22 9.99
C LEU A 155 14.99 15.98 8.78
N GLU A 156 15.31 17.25 8.94
CA GLU A 156 15.70 18.15 7.84
C GLU A 156 17.22 18.21 7.60
N GLN A 157 18.01 17.80 8.59
CA GLN A 157 19.47 17.76 8.44
C GLN A 157 19.90 16.54 7.62
N ASN A 158 20.57 16.81 6.51
CA ASN A 158 21.06 15.76 5.61
C ASN A 158 22.57 15.57 5.77
N TYR A 159 22.97 14.33 5.99
CA TYR A 159 24.37 13.92 6.18
C TYR A 159 24.97 13.20 4.96
N ARG A 160 24.16 12.99 3.91
CA ARG A 160 24.55 12.23 2.70
C ARG A 160 25.08 13.12 1.60
N SER A 161 24.48 14.29 1.41
CA SER A 161 24.69 15.13 0.23
C SER A 161 25.26 16.50 0.60
N SER A 162 26.07 17.07 -0.31
CA SER A 162 26.58 18.43 -0.14
C SER A 162 25.48 19.48 -0.25
N GLY A 163 25.70 20.66 0.35
CA GLY A 163 24.74 21.76 0.32
C GLY A 163 24.36 22.23 -1.09
N ARG A 164 25.24 22.06 -2.10
CA ARG A 164 24.91 22.37 -3.51
C ARG A 164 23.85 21.43 -4.08
N ILE A 165 23.97 20.14 -3.80
CA ILE A 165 22.98 19.12 -4.21
C ILE A 165 21.65 19.40 -3.52
N LEU A 166 21.66 19.64 -2.20
CA LEU A 166 20.45 19.93 -1.43
C LEU A 166 19.76 21.23 -1.89
N LYS A 167 20.55 22.25 -2.28
CA LYS A 167 19.97 23.48 -2.85
C LYS A 167 19.21 23.19 -4.15
N ALA A 168 19.80 22.40 -5.05
CA ALA A 168 19.13 21.99 -6.29
C ALA A 168 17.89 21.15 -6.02
N ALA A 169 17.96 20.18 -5.10
CA ALA A 169 16.85 19.36 -4.69
C ALA A 169 15.70 20.21 -4.09
N ASN A 170 15.99 21.11 -3.16
CA ASN A 170 14.98 21.99 -2.56
C ASN A 170 14.28 22.87 -3.61
N ILE A 171 14.99 23.36 -4.64
CA ILE A 171 14.40 24.15 -5.72
C ILE A 171 13.43 23.29 -6.54
N LEU A 172 13.83 22.05 -6.86
CA LEU A 172 12.97 21.11 -7.60
C LEU A 172 11.72 20.75 -6.80
N LEU A 173 11.92 20.38 -5.54
CA LEU A 173 10.85 19.95 -4.64
C LEU A 173 9.86 21.07 -4.32
N ALA A 174 10.28 22.33 -4.31
CA ALA A 174 9.40 23.49 -4.06
C ALA A 174 8.24 23.61 -5.07
N HIS A 175 8.28 22.91 -6.19
CA HIS A 175 7.19 22.86 -7.17
C HIS A 175 6.17 21.73 -6.91
N ASN A 176 6.46 20.80 -5.98
CA ASN A 176 5.56 19.72 -5.63
C ASN A 176 4.58 20.13 -4.53
N PRO A 177 3.34 19.59 -4.53
CA PRO A 177 2.48 19.69 -3.36
C PRO A 177 3.07 18.81 -2.23
N HIS A 178 3.26 19.38 -1.06
CA HIS A 178 3.80 18.67 0.10
C HIS A 178 2.71 18.32 1.11
N VAL A 179 2.83 17.15 1.72
CA VAL A 179 2.05 16.79 2.91
C VAL A 179 2.60 17.54 4.14
N PHE A 180 3.94 17.65 4.23
CA PHE A 180 4.63 18.39 5.29
C PHE A 180 5.65 19.34 4.68
N GLU A 181 5.52 20.64 4.95
CA GLU A 181 6.55 21.60 4.57
C GLU A 181 7.87 21.26 5.26
N ARG A 182 8.95 21.20 4.49
CA ARG A 182 10.31 20.93 4.98
C ARG A 182 11.37 21.60 4.10
N ARG A 183 12.57 21.72 4.65
CA ARG A 183 13.74 22.24 3.92
C ARG A 183 14.98 21.48 4.34
N LEU A 184 15.56 20.73 3.40
CA LEU A 184 16.79 20.00 3.64
C LEU A 184 18.00 20.94 3.70
N PHE A 185 18.87 20.72 4.70
CA PHE A 185 20.14 21.41 4.83
C PHE A 185 21.26 20.43 5.21
N SER A 186 22.51 20.75 4.84
CA SER A 186 23.69 19.99 5.29
C SER A 186 24.33 20.71 6.48
N ALA A 187 25.04 19.93 7.29
CA ALA A 187 25.91 20.45 8.34
C ALA A 187 27.05 21.26 7.77
#